data_3237a742db659356f2aeedc3ef8520f4
#
_entry.id   3237a742db659356f2aeedc3ef8520f4
#
_cell.length_a   1.000
_cell.length_b   1.000
_cell.length_c   1.000
_cell.angle_alpha   90.00
_cell.angle_beta   90.00
_cell.angle_gamma   90.00
#
_symmetry.space_group_name_H-M   'P 1'
#
loop_
_entity.id
_entity.type
_entity.pdbx_description
1 polymer ?
#
loop_
_entity_poly.entity_id
_entity_poly.type
_entity_poly.pdbx_seq_one_letter_code
_entity_poly.pdbx_strand_id
1 'polypeptide(L)'
;MSLQFIIGGSGSGKTRTLYENLIRQSMEEPDGRFFALVPEQFTMQTQKEIVMLHPNHGVMNIDIVSFERLAYRVFEELAIENLAVLDDMGKSMVLRRVSSGVRGNLHLFGGHLDKAGFISEIKSMLSEFFQYGITEEKLETLIGETKSPLLRQKLLDMQVLYRAFQAYTEEKVIVKEEILSLLCRVLPQSQLIRDSVVTLDGYTGFTPIQYELLELLFQCCRKVIVTVTMDPEDNPYRESVQQKLFYMSRHTVCRLIDRAAAAGCSRDEDILLKEKPMWRFKDSPELGFIENELFRYRGKVYHSGSGNESGAAPDRERSGSALSGGRQRAQCGDGAHFGPEGEYRARLPHGGRDR
;
A
#
# COMPACT_ATOMS: atom_id res chain seq x y z
N MET A 1 -13.64 13.01 17.34
CA MET A 1 -12.95 12.32 16.23
C MET A 1 -11.48 12.34 16.54
N SER A 2 -10.81 11.16 16.55
CA SER A 2 -9.38 11.11 16.84
C SER A 2 -8.63 10.12 15.96
N LEU A 3 -7.36 10.40 15.66
CA LEU A 3 -6.43 9.54 14.97
C LEU A 3 -5.37 9.03 15.95
N GLN A 4 -5.08 7.73 15.92
CA GLN A 4 -4.05 7.08 16.72
C GLN A 4 -3.20 6.14 15.86
N PHE A 5 -1.89 6.09 16.09
CA PHE A 5 -1.03 5.10 15.46
C PHE A 5 -0.57 4.02 16.46
N ILE A 6 -0.39 2.81 15.95
CA ILE A 6 0.33 1.73 16.64
C ILE A 6 1.58 1.45 15.81
N ILE A 7 2.74 1.82 16.34
CA ILE A 7 4.01 1.82 15.61
C ILE A 7 4.96 0.79 16.22
N GLY A 8 5.61 0.00 15.37
CA GLY A 8 6.59 -0.98 15.80
C GLY A 8 7.24 -1.71 14.64
N GLY A 9 8.33 -2.41 14.89
CA GLY A 9 9.03 -3.25 13.92
C GLY A 9 8.18 -4.44 13.45
N SER A 10 8.68 -5.15 12.44
CA SER A 10 8.04 -6.40 12.02
C SER A 10 8.11 -7.42 13.16
N GLY A 11 6.98 -8.04 13.50
CA GLY A 11 6.90 -9.01 14.60
C GLY A 11 6.79 -8.41 16.00
N SER A 12 6.67 -7.08 16.15
CA SER A 12 6.51 -6.42 17.46
C SER A 12 5.16 -6.66 18.14
N GLY A 13 4.16 -7.20 17.43
CA GLY A 13 2.83 -7.47 17.96
C GLY A 13 1.79 -6.39 17.66
N LYS A 14 2.03 -5.47 16.72
CA LYS A 14 1.09 -4.38 16.33
C LYS A 14 -0.34 -4.87 16.09
N THR A 15 -0.48 -5.83 15.16
CA THR A 15 -1.77 -6.44 14.81
C THR A 15 -2.47 -7.04 16.03
N ARG A 16 -1.72 -7.77 16.87
CA ARG A 16 -2.27 -8.35 18.08
C ARG A 16 -2.75 -7.29 19.07
N THR A 17 -1.93 -6.26 19.33
CA THR A 17 -2.31 -5.13 20.19
C THR A 17 -3.54 -4.41 19.65
N LEU A 18 -3.62 -4.21 18.32
CA LEU A 18 -4.78 -3.62 17.67
C LEU A 18 -6.05 -4.46 17.93
N TYR A 19 -5.99 -5.77 17.66
CA TYR A 19 -7.16 -6.64 17.79
C TYR A 19 -7.60 -6.84 19.25
N GLU A 20 -6.66 -6.99 20.18
CA GLU A 20 -6.98 -7.07 21.61
C GLU A 20 -7.67 -5.78 22.09
N ASN A 21 -7.20 -4.60 21.66
CA ASN A 21 -7.85 -3.33 21.96
C ASN A 21 -9.24 -3.21 21.33
N LEU A 22 -9.38 -3.62 20.07
CA LEU A 22 -10.64 -3.58 19.33
C LEU A 22 -11.68 -4.50 19.99
N ILE A 23 -11.30 -5.74 20.31
CA ILE A 23 -12.16 -6.71 20.99
C ILE A 23 -12.60 -6.17 22.36
N ARG A 24 -11.67 -5.64 23.16
CA ARG A 24 -12.01 -5.06 24.46
C ARG A 24 -13.05 -3.95 24.34
N GLN A 25 -12.83 -2.99 23.42
CA GLN A 25 -13.77 -1.90 23.18
C GLN A 25 -15.13 -2.40 22.68
N SER A 26 -15.15 -3.40 21.81
CA SER A 26 -16.39 -3.99 21.30
C SER A 26 -17.21 -4.71 22.38
N MET A 27 -16.54 -5.26 23.39
CA MET A 27 -17.22 -5.88 24.54
C MET A 27 -17.73 -4.85 25.55
N GLU A 28 -17.00 -3.73 25.72
CA GLU A 28 -17.40 -2.61 26.57
C GLU A 28 -18.58 -1.83 25.97
N GLU A 29 -18.70 -1.81 24.64
CA GLU A 29 -19.74 -1.10 23.90
C GLU A 29 -20.47 -2.05 22.93
N PRO A 30 -21.40 -2.89 23.39
CA PRO A 30 -22.09 -3.88 22.54
C PRO A 30 -22.90 -3.26 21.39
N ASP A 31 -23.41 -2.05 21.56
CA ASP A 31 -24.14 -1.29 20.53
C ASP A 31 -23.21 -0.48 19.63
N GLY A 32 -21.93 -0.43 19.94
CA GLY A 32 -20.90 0.25 19.16
C GLY A 32 -20.61 -0.46 17.84
N ARG A 33 -20.17 0.28 16.84
CA ARG A 33 -19.79 -0.26 15.51
C ARG A 33 -18.29 -0.16 15.34
N PHE A 34 -17.68 -1.28 14.99
CA PHE A 34 -16.23 -1.43 14.86
C PHE A 34 -15.90 -2.01 13.47
N PHE A 35 -14.98 -1.37 12.78
CA PHE A 35 -14.52 -1.84 11.48
C PHE A 35 -13.02 -2.13 11.52
N ALA A 36 -12.64 -3.34 11.12
CA ALA A 36 -11.26 -3.70 10.87
C ALA A 36 -11.00 -3.70 9.36
N LEU A 37 -10.43 -2.61 8.85
CA LEU A 37 -10.03 -2.50 7.44
C LEU A 37 -8.68 -3.16 7.26
N VAL A 38 -8.66 -4.14 6.36
CA VAL A 38 -7.45 -4.88 5.97
C VAL A 38 -7.43 -5.08 4.46
N PRO A 39 -6.25 -5.28 3.83
CA PRO A 39 -6.20 -5.68 2.42
C PRO A 39 -7.04 -6.93 2.15
N GLU A 40 -7.69 -7.00 0.99
CA GLU A 40 -8.66 -8.05 0.63
C GLU A 40 -8.14 -9.46 0.91
N GLN A 41 -6.87 -9.74 0.59
CA GLN A 41 -6.26 -11.04 0.80
C GLN A 41 -6.14 -11.46 2.27
N PHE A 42 -6.22 -10.53 3.21
CA PHE A 42 -6.08 -10.80 4.64
C PHE A 42 -7.40 -10.88 5.40
N THR A 43 -8.53 -10.57 4.77
CA THR A 43 -9.84 -10.51 5.44
C THR A 43 -10.20 -11.81 6.15
N MET A 44 -10.03 -12.97 5.48
CA MET A 44 -10.33 -14.28 6.08
C MET A 44 -9.39 -14.63 7.24
N GLN A 45 -8.10 -14.34 7.09
CA GLN A 45 -7.11 -14.57 8.16
C GLN A 45 -7.42 -13.69 9.36
N THR A 46 -7.68 -12.41 9.16
CA THR A 46 -8.04 -11.45 10.20
C THR A 46 -9.31 -11.88 10.94
N GLN A 47 -10.33 -12.31 10.20
CA GLN A 47 -11.56 -12.81 10.83
C GLN A 47 -11.29 -14.01 11.75
N LYS A 48 -10.48 -14.97 11.28
CA LYS A 48 -10.08 -16.11 12.09
C LYS A 48 -9.29 -15.68 13.34
N GLU A 49 -8.34 -14.77 13.20
CA GLU A 49 -7.51 -14.29 14.30
C GLU A 49 -8.37 -13.55 15.36
N ILE A 50 -9.27 -12.64 14.95
CA ILE A 50 -10.15 -11.92 15.87
C ILE A 50 -11.08 -12.89 16.60
N VAL A 51 -11.70 -13.87 15.91
CA VAL A 51 -12.56 -14.89 16.53
C VAL A 51 -11.79 -15.74 17.55
N MET A 52 -10.56 -16.12 17.22
CA MET A 52 -9.72 -16.91 18.14
C MET A 52 -9.23 -16.11 19.35
N LEU A 53 -9.02 -14.81 19.22
CA LEU A 53 -8.64 -13.92 20.31
C LEU A 53 -9.84 -13.52 21.17
N HIS A 54 -11.04 -13.53 20.62
CA HIS A 54 -12.23 -13.11 21.35
C HIS A 54 -12.61 -14.14 22.43
N PRO A 55 -12.86 -13.74 23.69
CA PRO A 55 -13.18 -14.66 24.78
C PRO A 55 -14.36 -15.60 24.50
N ASN A 56 -15.36 -15.11 23.76
CA ASN A 56 -16.56 -15.87 23.42
C ASN A 56 -16.44 -16.63 22.09
N HIS A 57 -15.27 -16.61 21.43
CA HIS A 57 -15.04 -17.21 20.11
C HIS A 57 -16.08 -16.80 19.04
N GLY A 58 -16.62 -15.60 19.16
CA GLY A 58 -17.62 -15.04 18.26
C GLY A 58 -17.54 -13.52 18.22
N VAL A 59 -17.89 -12.94 17.09
CA VAL A 59 -17.82 -11.50 16.84
C VAL A 59 -19.20 -11.04 16.35
N MET A 60 -19.78 -10.04 17.02
CA MET A 60 -21.11 -9.53 16.66
C MET A 60 -21.09 -8.12 16.08
N ASN A 61 -20.27 -7.23 16.62
CA ASN A 61 -20.25 -5.81 16.30
C ASN A 61 -18.89 -5.32 15.72
N ILE A 62 -18.02 -6.28 15.29
CA ILE A 62 -16.79 -5.97 14.56
C ILE A 62 -16.93 -6.50 13.13
N ASP A 63 -16.95 -5.62 12.15
CA ASP A 63 -16.94 -5.95 10.72
C ASP A 63 -15.51 -5.95 10.20
N ILE A 64 -15.06 -7.07 9.62
CA ILE A 64 -13.76 -7.21 8.98
C ILE A 64 -13.96 -7.04 7.47
N VAL A 65 -13.46 -5.95 6.93
CA VAL A 65 -13.71 -5.53 5.55
C VAL A 65 -12.45 -5.01 4.86
N SER A 66 -12.43 -5.09 3.54
CA SER A 66 -11.54 -4.27 2.71
C SER A 66 -12.22 -2.95 2.36
N PHE A 67 -11.50 -2.01 1.75
CA PHE A 67 -12.10 -0.76 1.26
C PHE A 67 -13.27 -1.02 0.30
N GLU A 68 -13.15 -2.00 -0.58
CA GLU A 68 -14.20 -2.35 -1.53
C GLU A 68 -15.44 -2.93 -0.82
N ARG A 69 -15.23 -3.83 0.16
CA ARG A 69 -16.35 -4.37 0.95
C ARG A 69 -17.02 -3.33 1.82
N LEU A 70 -16.25 -2.37 2.35
CA LEU A 70 -16.81 -1.23 3.05
C LEU A 70 -17.74 -0.42 2.13
N ALA A 71 -17.32 -0.21 0.87
CA ALA A 71 -18.15 0.47 -0.10
C ALA A 71 -19.50 -0.23 -0.30
N TYR A 72 -19.48 -1.54 -0.52
CA TYR A 72 -20.73 -2.31 -0.69
C TYR A 72 -21.62 -2.30 0.55
N ARG A 73 -21.03 -2.31 1.76
CA ARG A 73 -21.82 -2.16 3.00
C ARG A 73 -22.54 -0.82 3.07
N VAL A 74 -21.86 0.26 2.71
CA VAL A 74 -22.46 1.60 2.68
C VAL A 74 -23.49 1.72 1.56
N PHE A 75 -23.25 1.12 0.39
CA PHE A 75 -24.21 1.12 -0.71
C PHE A 75 -25.49 0.34 -0.35
N GLU A 76 -25.35 -0.79 0.33
CA GLU A 76 -26.47 -1.57 0.86
C GLU A 76 -27.29 -0.75 1.88
N GLU A 77 -26.60 -0.08 2.83
CA GLU A 77 -27.26 0.80 3.81
C GLU A 77 -28.06 1.92 3.14
N LEU A 78 -27.48 2.55 2.10
CA LEU A 78 -28.09 3.69 1.41
C LEU A 78 -29.05 3.26 0.29
N ALA A 79 -29.35 1.96 0.16
CA ALA A 79 -30.20 1.39 -0.88
C ALA A 79 -29.76 1.81 -2.31
N ILE A 80 -28.45 1.90 -2.54
CA ILE A 80 -27.89 2.15 -3.87
C ILE A 80 -27.91 0.84 -4.64
N GLU A 81 -28.99 0.60 -5.34
CA GLU A 81 -29.22 -0.62 -6.12
C GLU A 81 -28.73 -0.47 -7.57
N ASN A 82 -28.56 -1.62 -8.26
CA ASN A 82 -28.24 -1.71 -9.69
C ASN A 82 -26.87 -1.16 -10.12
N LEU A 83 -25.87 -1.25 -9.26
CA LEU A 83 -24.50 -0.97 -9.65
C LEU A 83 -23.98 -2.12 -10.53
N ALA A 84 -24.10 -1.98 -11.85
CA ALA A 84 -23.45 -2.87 -12.78
C ALA A 84 -21.94 -2.55 -12.78
N VAL A 85 -21.17 -3.34 -12.02
CA VAL A 85 -19.71 -3.16 -11.93
C VAL A 85 -19.02 -3.92 -13.04
N LEU A 86 -18.20 -3.23 -13.79
CA LEU A 86 -17.41 -3.79 -14.88
C LEU A 86 -16.14 -4.44 -14.33
N ASP A 87 -16.07 -5.76 -14.42
CA ASP A 87 -14.90 -6.54 -14.07
C ASP A 87 -13.78 -6.44 -15.13
N ASP A 88 -12.67 -7.10 -14.89
CA ASP A 88 -11.50 -7.09 -15.78
C ASP A 88 -11.77 -7.68 -17.16
N MET A 89 -12.67 -8.67 -17.26
CA MET A 89 -13.07 -9.24 -18.53
C MET A 89 -13.98 -8.28 -19.29
N GLY A 90 -14.97 -7.74 -18.62
CA GLY A 90 -15.87 -6.73 -19.15
C GLY A 90 -15.10 -5.49 -19.66
N LYS A 91 -14.14 -4.98 -18.89
CA LYS A 91 -13.24 -3.89 -19.33
C LYS A 91 -12.51 -4.24 -20.64
N SER A 92 -11.99 -5.47 -20.74
CA SER A 92 -11.30 -5.91 -21.97
C SER A 92 -12.24 -6.00 -23.16
N MET A 93 -13.50 -6.43 -22.96
CA MET A 93 -14.50 -6.47 -24.02
C MET A 93 -14.92 -5.08 -24.48
N VAL A 94 -15.19 -4.19 -23.53
CA VAL A 94 -15.51 -2.79 -23.81
C VAL A 94 -14.36 -2.13 -24.56
N LEU A 95 -13.13 -2.27 -24.11
CA LEU A 95 -11.94 -1.71 -24.76
C LEU A 95 -11.79 -2.20 -26.18
N ARG A 96 -11.96 -3.48 -26.46
CA ARG A 96 -11.94 -4.01 -27.83
C ARG A 96 -13.00 -3.36 -28.71
N ARG A 97 -14.20 -3.19 -28.21
CA ARG A 97 -15.31 -2.56 -28.94
C ARG A 97 -15.02 -1.09 -29.25
N VAL A 98 -14.64 -0.32 -28.20
CA VAL A 98 -14.39 1.13 -28.34
C VAL A 98 -13.17 1.41 -29.20
N SER A 99 -12.07 0.67 -28.97
CA SER A 99 -10.83 0.84 -29.74
C SER A 99 -11.01 0.58 -31.23
N SER A 100 -11.86 -0.39 -31.58
CA SER A 100 -12.24 -0.63 -32.97
C SER A 100 -12.93 0.59 -33.60
N GLY A 101 -13.83 1.25 -32.85
CA GLY A 101 -14.56 2.44 -33.31
C GLY A 101 -13.67 3.68 -33.51
N VAL A 102 -12.61 3.83 -32.70
CA VAL A 102 -11.71 4.99 -32.75
C VAL A 102 -10.38 4.72 -33.47
N ARG A 103 -10.22 3.55 -34.08
CA ARG A 103 -8.98 3.09 -34.71
C ARG A 103 -8.37 4.12 -35.67
N GLY A 104 -9.19 4.80 -36.46
CA GLY A 104 -8.76 5.83 -37.41
C GLY A 104 -8.18 7.09 -36.77
N ASN A 105 -8.46 7.32 -35.48
CA ASN A 105 -8.00 8.48 -34.73
C ASN A 105 -6.70 8.21 -33.93
N LEU A 106 -6.19 6.97 -33.99
CA LEU A 106 -4.99 6.54 -33.27
C LEU A 106 -3.78 6.58 -34.20
N HIS A 107 -2.74 7.27 -33.76
CA HIS A 107 -1.52 7.46 -34.56
C HIS A 107 -0.53 6.30 -34.40
N LEU A 108 -0.31 5.82 -33.19
CA LEU A 108 0.65 4.75 -32.87
C LEU A 108 -0.05 3.42 -32.57
N PHE A 109 -1.17 3.46 -31.88
CA PHE A 109 -1.83 2.27 -31.33
C PHE A 109 -2.71 1.55 -32.35
N GLY A 110 -3.19 2.24 -33.40
CA GLY A 110 -4.14 1.70 -34.37
C GLY A 110 -3.72 0.39 -35.03
N GLY A 111 -2.41 0.20 -35.31
CA GLY A 111 -1.86 -1.02 -35.90
C GLY A 111 -1.67 -2.18 -34.91
N HIS A 112 -1.83 -1.95 -33.61
CA HIS A 112 -1.55 -2.94 -32.56
C HIS A 112 -2.78 -3.44 -31.83
N LEU A 113 -3.95 -2.87 -32.09
CA LEU A 113 -5.21 -3.17 -31.37
C LEU A 113 -5.67 -4.62 -31.47
N ASP A 114 -5.30 -5.33 -32.54
CA ASP A 114 -5.67 -6.72 -32.74
C ASP A 114 -4.86 -7.69 -31.87
N LYS A 115 -3.78 -7.21 -31.25
CA LYS A 115 -2.93 -8.02 -30.37
C LYS A 115 -3.54 -8.11 -28.97
N ALA A 116 -3.84 -9.33 -28.49
CA ALA A 116 -4.46 -9.54 -27.18
C ALA A 116 -3.65 -8.94 -26.03
N GLY A 117 -2.32 -9.05 -26.03
CA GLY A 117 -1.44 -8.46 -25.02
C GLY A 117 -1.49 -6.93 -25.02
N PHE A 118 -1.67 -6.30 -26.18
CA PHE A 118 -1.73 -4.85 -26.28
C PHE A 118 -3.01 -4.28 -25.63
N ILE A 119 -4.16 -4.91 -25.83
CA ILE A 119 -5.41 -4.54 -25.16
C ILE A 119 -5.27 -4.70 -23.63
N SER A 120 -4.55 -5.73 -23.17
CA SER A 120 -4.26 -5.91 -21.75
C SER A 120 -3.43 -4.77 -21.17
N GLU A 121 -2.40 -4.31 -21.89
CA GLU A 121 -1.60 -3.15 -21.46
C GLU A 121 -2.43 -1.87 -21.40
N ILE A 122 -3.26 -1.58 -22.41
CA ILE A 122 -4.17 -0.43 -22.39
C ILE A 122 -5.13 -0.52 -21.21
N LYS A 123 -5.69 -1.71 -20.95
CA LYS A 123 -6.56 -1.93 -19.78
C LYS A 123 -5.83 -1.59 -18.48
N SER A 124 -4.61 -2.08 -18.30
CA SER A 124 -3.81 -1.80 -17.10
C SER A 124 -3.55 -0.30 -16.93
N MET A 125 -3.16 0.38 -18.00
CA MET A 125 -2.94 1.84 -17.96
C MET A 125 -4.21 2.61 -17.62
N LEU A 126 -5.37 2.22 -18.17
CA LEU A 126 -6.64 2.86 -17.83
C LEU A 126 -7.04 2.59 -16.37
N SER A 127 -6.84 1.37 -15.87
CA SER A 127 -7.06 1.05 -14.47
C SER A 127 -6.18 1.89 -13.55
N GLU A 128 -4.91 2.11 -13.91
CA GLU A 128 -4.03 3.02 -13.19
C GLU A 128 -4.54 4.48 -13.23
N PHE A 129 -5.02 4.96 -14.40
CA PHE A 129 -5.57 6.30 -14.49
C PHE A 129 -6.76 6.50 -13.53
N PHE A 130 -7.69 5.56 -13.49
CA PHE A 130 -8.80 5.60 -12.55
C PHE A 130 -8.32 5.51 -11.09
N GLN A 131 -7.41 4.58 -10.80
CA GLN A 131 -6.88 4.38 -9.44
C GLN A 131 -6.13 5.60 -8.89
N TYR A 132 -5.40 6.31 -9.76
CA TYR A 132 -4.66 7.52 -9.37
C TYR A 132 -5.41 8.82 -9.62
N GLY A 133 -6.67 8.74 -10.03
CA GLY A 133 -7.51 9.91 -10.30
C GLY A 133 -6.93 10.81 -11.40
N ILE A 134 -6.39 10.18 -12.48
CA ILE A 134 -5.95 10.89 -13.67
C ILE A 134 -7.20 11.21 -14.49
N THR A 135 -7.63 12.46 -14.40
CA THR A 135 -8.74 12.99 -15.21
C THR A 135 -8.25 13.41 -16.59
N GLU A 136 -9.19 13.71 -17.47
CA GLU A 136 -8.86 14.19 -18.81
C GLU A 136 -8.03 15.48 -18.77
N GLU A 137 -8.34 16.43 -17.89
CA GLU A 137 -7.62 17.69 -17.74
C GLU A 137 -6.17 17.46 -17.27
N LYS A 138 -5.97 16.50 -16.34
CA LYS A 138 -4.62 16.11 -15.92
C LYS A 138 -3.83 15.48 -17.06
N LEU A 139 -4.50 14.66 -17.89
CA LEU A 139 -3.87 14.04 -19.03
C LEU A 139 -3.47 15.08 -20.08
N GLU A 140 -4.31 16.09 -20.34
CA GLU A 140 -3.98 17.23 -21.19
C GLU A 140 -2.77 18.01 -20.69
N THR A 141 -2.70 18.26 -19.38
CA THR A 141 -1.55 18.91 -18.76
C THR A 141 -0.26 18.09 -19.00
N LEU A 142 -0.30 16.78 -18.74
CA LEU A 142 0.85 15.88 -18.98
C LEU A 142 1.29 15.86 -20.46
N ILE A 143 0.34 15.88 -21.40
CA ILE A 143 0.62 15.98 -22.84
C ILE A 143 1.33 17.29 -23.17
N GLY A 144 0.92 18.40 -22.53
CA GLY A 144 1.52 19.71 -22.72
C GLY A 144 2.95 19.81 -22.18
N GLU A 145 3.21 19.23 -21.03
CA GLU A 145 4.50 19.27 -20.33
C GLU A 145 5.54 18.28 -20.88
N THR A 146 5.09 17.25 -21.61
CA THR A 146 5.96 16.18 -22.11
C THR A 146 6.89 16.68 -23.22
N LYS A 147 8.20 16.58 -23.00
CA LYS A 147 9.26 16.94 -23.95
C LYS A 147 9.52 15.86 -25.01
N SER A 148 9.19 14.60 -24.73
CA SER A 148 9.41 13.48 -25.66
C SER A 148 8.29 13.41 -26.69
N PRO A 149 8.57 13.56 -28.01
CA PRO A 149 7.55 13.48 -29.07
C PRO A 149 6.82 12.12 -29.07
N LEU A 150 7.56 11.02 -28.85
CA LEU A 150 6.99 9.68 -28.83
C LEU A 150 6.04 9.48 -27.62
N LEU A 151 6.42 9.95 -26.44
CA LEU A 151 5.57 9.88 -25.26
C LEU A 151 4.33 10.73 -25.44
N ARG A 152 4.49 11.94 -25.98
CA ARG A 152 3.35 12.82 -26.30
C ARG A 152 2.33 12.13 -27.21
N GLN A 153 2.80 11.45 -28.24
CA GLN A 153 1.93 10.75 -29.19
C GLN A 153 1.21 9.55 -28.54
N LYS A 154 1.91 8.80 -27.66
CA LYS A 154 1.30 7.74 -26.86
C LYS A 154 0.21 8.27 -25.93
N LEU A 155 0.46 9.40 -25.27
CA LEU A 155 -0.53 10.02 -24.37
C LEU A 155 -1.75 10.54 -25.11
N LEU A 156 -1.57 11.09 -26.33
CA LEU A 156 -2.69 11.48 -27.21
C LEU A 156 -3.56 10.29 -27.61
N ASP A 157 -2.95 9.18 -28.01
CA ASP A 157 -3.70 7.96 -28.31
C ASP A 157 -4.42 7.40 -27.06
N MET A 158 -3.76 7.45 -25.90
CA MET A 158 -4.40 7.07 -24.64
C MET A 158 -5.59 7.99 -24.28
N GLN A 159 -5.48 9.28 -24.53
CA GLN A 159 -6.58 10.23 -24.30
C GLN A 159 -7.80 9.90 -25.17
N VAL A 160 -7.59 9.57 -26.46
CA VAL A 160 -8.66 9.14 -27.37
C VAL A 160 -9.35 7.88 -26.83
N LEU A 161 -8.58 6.88 -26.38
CA LEU A 161 -9.12 5.65 -25.83
C LEU A 161 -9.82 5.87 -24.49
N TYR A 162 -9.29 6.72 -23.62
CA TYR A 162 -9.86 7.07 -22.34
C TYR A 162 -11.24 7.74 -22.50
N ARG A 163 -11.34 8.77 -23.38
CA ARG A 163 -12.62 9.44 -23.73
C ARG A 163 -13.64 8.46 -24.28
N ALA A 164 -13.24 7.62 -25.22
CA ALA A 164 -14.13 6.65 -25.84
C ALA A 164 -14.59 5.57 -24.85
N PHE A 165 -13.74 5.17 -23.92
CA PHE A 165 -14.09 4.24 -22.86
C PHE A 165 -15.05 4.88 -21.87
N GLN A 166 -14.78 6.09 -21.37
CA GLN A 166 -15.67 6.83 -20.49
C GLN A 166 -17.05 7.06 -21.12
N ALA A 167 -17.10 7.54 -22.35
CA ALA A 167 -18.36 7.75 -23.06
C ALA A 167 -19.19 6.46 -23.25
N TYR A 168 -18.54 5.30 -23.30
CA TYR A 168 -19.23 4.02 -23.39
C TYR A 168 -19.73 3.53 -22.02
N THR A 169 -18.99 3.78 -20.95
CA THR A 169 -19.31 3.33 -19.58
C THR A 169 -20.25 4.31 -18.89
N GLU A 170 -20.22 5.59 -19.23
CA GLU A 170 -21.08 6.62 -18.68
C GLU A 170 -22.55 6.20 -18.78
N GLU A 171 -23.30 6.30 -17.68
CA GLU A 171 -24.71 5.91 -17.54
C GLU A 171 -25.02 4.39 -17.56
N LYS A 172 -24.07 3.50 -17.85
CA LYS A 172 -24.35 2.06 -18.00
C LYS A 172 -23.73 1.20 -16.93
N VAL A 173 -22.48 1.46 -16.61
CA VAL A 173 -21.67 0.62 -15.71
C VAL A 173 -20.65 1.46 -14.96
N ILE A 174 -20.25 0.98 -13.79
CA ILE A 174 -19.16 1.59 -13.00
C ILE A 174 -17.94 0.67 -13.11
N VAL A 175 -16.77 1.22 -13.36
CA VAL A 175 -15.55 0.44 -13.28
C VAL A 175 -15.18 0.17 -11.81
N LYS A 176 -14.57 -0.99 -11.58
CA LYS A 176 -14.20 -1.42 -10.23
C LYS A 176 -13.39 -0.35 -9.46
N GLU A 177 -12.53 0.35 -10.15
CA GLU A 177 -11.69 1.42 -9.57
C GLU A 177 -12.50 2.66 -9.16
N GLU A 178 -13.67 2.88 -9.72
CA GLU A 178 -14.56 4.00 -9.39
C GLU A 178 -15.44 3.75 -8.16
N ILE A 179 -15.47 2.50 -7.67
CA ILE A 179 -16.26 2.13 -6.47
C ILE A 179 -15.87 3.01 -5.28
N LEU A 180 -14.57 3.26 -5.07
CA LEU A 180 -14.11 4.11 -3.97
C LEU A 180 -14.44 5.58 -4.19
N SER A 181 -14.44 6.05 -5.43
CA SER A 181 -14.86 7.43 -5.76
C SER A 181 -16.35 7.64 -5.50
N LEU A 182 -17.18 6.64 -5.80
CA LEU A 182 -18.59 6.66 -5.45
C LEU A 182 -18.78 6.60 -3.93
N LEU A 183 -18.02 5.73 -3.24
CA LEU A 183 -18.06 5.68 -1.78
C LEU A 183 -17.73 7.03 -1.16
N CYS A 184 -16.68 7.73 -1.61
CA CYS A 184 -16.34 9.06 -1.12
C CYS A 184 -17.51 10.07 -1.25
N ARG A 185 -18.27 10.00 -2.34
CA ARG A 185 -19.43 10.90 -2.55
C ARG A 185 -20.59 10.63 -1.60
N VAL A 186 -20.83 9.38 -1.23
CA VAL A 186 -22.01 8.99 -0.44
C VAL A 186 -21.71 8.74 1.04
N LEU A 187 -20.46 8.54 1.41
CA LEU A 187 -20.04 8.23 2.78
C LEU A 187 -20.55 9.21 3.83
N PRO A 188 -20.61 10.54 3.60
CA PRO A 188 -21.13 11.47 4.59
C PRO A 188 -22.61 11.24 4.97
N GLN A 189 -23.36 10.50 4.14
CA GLN A 189 -24.76 10.17 4.39
C GLN A 189 -24.93 8.89 5.22
N SER A 190 -23.87 8.07 5.34
CA SER A 190 -23.91 6.78 6.04
C SER A 190 -24.04 6.95 7.55
N GLN A 191 -25.04 6.31 8.14
CA GLN A 191 -25.18 6.18 9.59
C GLN A 191 -24.34 5.01 10.13
N LEU A 192 -24.01 4.04 9.26
CA LEU A 192 -23.18 2.89 9.62
C LEU A 192 -21.77 3.32 10.04
N ILE A 193 -21.21 4.32 9.34
CA ILE A 193 -19.86 4.83 9.59
C ILE A 193 -19.83 5.90 10.68
N ARG A 194 -20.93 6.61 10.88
CA ARG A 194 -21.00 7.66 11.86
C ARG A 194 -20.77 7.10 13.29
N ASP A 195 -19.88 7.76 14.02
CA ASP A 195 -19.50 7.39 15.39
C ASP A 195 -18.88 5.99 15.55
N SER A 196 -18.52 5.34 14.46
CA SER A 196 -17.82 4.06 14.48
C SER A 196 -16.34 4.21 14.88
N VAL A 197 -15.73 3.10 15.26
CA VAL A 197 -14.27 2.95 15.39
C VAL A 197 -13.76 2.20 14.17
N VAL A 198 -12.83 2.81 13.46
CA VAL A 198 -12.23 2.22 12.25
C VAL A 198 -10.76 1.94 12.51
N THR A 199 -10.33 0.72 12.25
CA THR A 199 -8.93 0.31 12.36
C THR A 199 -8.37 -0.08 11.01
N LEU A 200 -7.11 0.29 10.71
CA LEU A 200 -6.41 -0.08 9.49
C LEU A 200 -5.17 -0.90 9.83
N ASP A 201 -5.09 -2.12 9.33
CA ASP A 201 -3.95 -3.01 9.54
C ASP A 201 -3.43 -3.61 8.23
N GLY A 202 -2.11 -3.79 8.15
CA GLY A 202 -1.46 -4.44 7.01
C GLY A 202 -1.27 -3.58 5.77
N TYR A 203 -1.50 -2.28 5.83
CA TYR A 203 -1.25 -1.35 4.73
C TYR A 203 0.17 -0.79 4.80
N THR A 204 0.85 -0.73 3.65
CA THR A 204 2.19 -0.11 3.50
C THR A 204 2.12 1.32 2.96
N GLY A 205 0.98 1.72 2.43
CA GLY A 205 0.68 3.03 1.86
C GLY A 205 -0.71 3.05 1.30
N PHE A 206 -1.16 4.20 0.81
CA PHE A 206 -2.50 4.40 0.27
C PHE A 206 -2.44 5.09 -1.10
N THR A 207 -3.40 4.76 -1.95
CA THR A 207 -3.62 5.47 -3.21
C THR A 207 -4.27 6.84 -2.96
N PRO A 208 -4.22 7.78 -3.91
CA PRO A 208 -4.85 9.09 -3.74
C PRO A 208 -6.32 9.02 -3.33
N ILE A 209 -7.09 8.13 -3.94
CA ILE A 209 -8.52 7.96 -3.62
C ILE A 209 -8.73 7.37 -2.22
N GLN A 210 -7.83 6.46 -1.77
CA GLN A 210 -7.87 5.95 -0.40
C GLN A 210 -7.54 7.03 0.63
N TYR A 211 -6.61 7.94 0.32
CA TYR A 211 -6.36 9.11 1.19
C TYR A 211 -7.58 10.04 1.27
N GLU A 212 -8.28 10.26 0.16
CA GLU A 212 -9.53 11.03 0.15
C GLU A 212 -10.62 10.37 1.02
N LEU A 213 -10.77 9.06 0.87
CA LEU A 213 -11.67 8.28 1.71
C LEU A 213 -11.31 8.35 3.20
N LEU A 214 -10.01 8.25 3.54
CA LEU A 214 -9.54 8.35 4.92
C LEU A 214 -9.81 9.74 5.51
N GLU A 215 -9.69 10.81 4.72
CA GLU A 215 -10.04 12.17 5.15
C GLU A 215 -11.53 12.27 5.52
N LEU A 216 -12.42 11.66 4.73
CA LEU A 216 -13.84 11.57 5.06
C LEU A 216 -14.09 10.70 6.31
N LEU A 217 -13.37 9.60 6.46
CA LEU A 217 -13.46 8.79 7.69
C LEU A 217 -13.01 9.58 8.91
N PHE A 218 -11.98 10.42 8.82
CA PHE A 218 -11.58 11.33 9.90
C PHE A 218 -12.65 12.34 10.28
N GLN A 219 -13.58 12.67 9.36
CA GLN A 219 -14.71 13.57 9.62
C GLN A 219 -15.95 12.87 10.17
N CYS A 220 -16.12 11.58 9.92
CA CYS A 220 -17.33 10.83 10.25
C CYS A 220 -17.17 9.88 11.45
N CYS A 221 -16.00 9.25 11.57
CA CYS A 221 -15.76 8.23 12.60
C CYS A 221 -15.38 8.85 13.94
N ARG A 222 -15.76 8.18 15.02
CA ARG A 222 -15.33 8.56 16.37
C ARG A 222 -13.81 8.45 16.54
N LYS A 223 -13.23 7.36 16.03
CA LYS A 223 -11.80 7.08 16.13
C LYS A 223 -11.29 6.28 14.92
N VAL A 224 -10.09 6.64 14.46
CA VAL A 224 -9.36 5.88 13.44
C VAL A 224 -8.01 5.46 14.01
N ILE A 225 -7.70 4.17 13.96
CA ILE A 225 -6.44 3.59 14.47
C ILE A 225 -5.69 2.95 13.31
N VAL A 226 -4.42 3.30 13.13
CA VAL A 226 -3.61 2.79 11.99
C VAL A 226 -2.35 2.11 12.51
N THR A 227 -2.13 0.85 12.10
CA THR A 227 -0.85 0.17 12.36
C THR A 227 0.20 0.61 11.34
N VAL A 228 1.41 0.89 11.81
CA VAL A 228 2.52 1.30 10.95
C VAL A 228 3.76 0.48 11.28
N THR A 229 4.32 -0.18 10.26
CA THR A 229 5.58 -0.92 10.41
C THR A 229 6.75 0.02 10.23
N MET A 230 7.48 0.26 11.32
CA MET A 230 8.64 1.14 11.36
C MET A 230 9.51 0.82 12.57
N ASP A 231 10.78 1.23 12.54
CA ASP A 231 11.61 1.19 13.74
C ASP A 231 11.05 2.20 14.77
N PRO A 232 10.64 1.75 15.96
CA PRO A 232 10.05 2.64 16.97
C PRO A 232 11.07 3.59 17.60
N GLU A 233 12.37 3.41 17.34
CA GLU A 233 13.44 4.35 17.75
C GLU A 233 13.55 5.53 16.78
N ASP A 234 13.07 5.36 15.53
CA ASP A 234 13.01 6.43 14.54
C ASP A 234 11.85 7.40 14.82
N ASN A 235 12.05 8.68 14.50
CA ASN A 235 10.95 9.65 14.61
C ASN A 235 9.94 9.43 13.46
N PRO A 236 8.69 9.03 13.76
CA PRO A 236 7.67 8.76 12.75
C PRO A 236 7.06 10.01 12.12
N TYR A 237 7.18 11.15 12.79
CA TYR A 237 6.47 12.39 12.45
C TYR A 237 7.29 13.34 11.58
N ARG A 238 8.47 12.90 11.13
CA ARG A 238 9.34 13.70 10.28
C ARG A 238 9.63 12.96 8.99
N GLU A 239 9.39 13.59 7.86
CA GLU A 239 9.76 13.03 6.57
C GLU A 239 11.26 12.71 6.50
N SER A 240 11.60 11.74 5.69
CA SER A 240 12.97 11.31 5.48
C SER A 240 13.27 11.27 3.97
N VAL A 241 14.54 11.08 3.63
CA VAL A 241 14.94 10.90 2.24
C VAL A 241 14.49 9.53 1.72
N GLN A 242 14.17 9.43 0.43
CA GLN A 242 13.62 8.21 -0.21
C GLN A 242 14.48 6.95 -0.03
N GLN A 243 15.79 7.11 0.17
CA GLN A 243 16.71 5.98 0.36
C GLN A 243 16.65 5.35 1.75
N LYS A 244 15.95 5.95 2.70
CA LYS A 244 15.78 5.39 4.06
C LYS A 244 14.83 4.20 4.06
N LEU A 245 15.16 3.16 4.86
CA LEU A 245 14.42 1.91 4.94
C LEU A 245 12.90 2.10 5.18
N PHE A 246 12.52 3.03 6.04
CA PHE A 246 11.13 3.29 6.42
C PHE A 246 10.56 4.59 5.81
N TYR A 247 11.11 5.01 4.66
CA TYR A 247 10.63 6.22 3.98
C TYR A 247 9.12 6.18 3.72
N MET A 248 8.62 5.09 3.11
CA MET A 248 7.19 4.95 2.78
C MET A 248 6.30 5.01 4.03
N SER A 249 6.70 4.35 5.10
CA SER A 249 5.95 4.36 6.36
C SER A 249 5.88 5.77 6.97
N ARG A 250 7.00 6.49 6.99
CA ARG A 250 7.04 7.88 7.47
C ARG A 250 6.20 8.81 6.61
N HIS A 251 6.35 8.70 5.30
CA HIS A 251 5.56 9.47 4.35
C HIS A 251 4.05 9.24 4.55
N THR A 252 3.65 7.98 4.76
CA THR A 252 2.26 7.63 5.06
C THR A 252 1.80 8.28 6.37
N VAL A 253 2.59 8.19 7.45
CA VAL A 253 2.25 8.82 8.75
C VAL A 253 2.10 10.34 8.60
N CYS A 254 3.07 11.01 7.99
CA CYS A 254 3.03 12.47 7.79
C CYS A 254 1.78 12.86 6.99
N ARG A 255 1.50 12.18 5.87
CA ARG A 255 0.31 12.46 5.06
C ARG A 255 -1.01 12.23 5.80
N LEU A 256 -1.10 11.17 6.61
CA LEU A 256 -2.31 10.92 7.40
C LEU A 256 -2.51 12.00 8.47
N ILE A 257 -1.43 12.48 9.10
CA ILE A 257 -1.48 13.57 10.07
C ILE A 257 -1.98 14.87 9.42
N ASP A 258 -1.40 15.23 8.26
CA ASP A 258 -1.79 16.43 7.52
C ASP A 258 -3.27 16.40 7.13
N ARG A 259 -3.74 15.26 6.63
CA ARG A 259 -5.15 15.09 6.26
C ARG A 259 -6.09 15.05 7.46
N ALA A 260 -5.70 14.41 8.56
CA ALA A 260 -6.46 14.42 9.79
C ALA A 260 -6.59 15.85 10.36
N ALA A 261 -5.50 16.62 10.33
CA ALA A 261 -5.51 18.03 10.73
C ALA A 261 -6.43 18.88 9.82
N ALA A 262 -6.37 18.68 8.49
CA ALA A 262 -7.26 19.35 7.54
C ALA A 262 -8.74 18.99 7.77
N ALA A 263 -9.03 17.76 8.19
CA ALA A 263 -10.37 17.28 8.54
C ALA A 263 -10.84 17.73 9.95
N GLY A 264 -10.02 18.45 10.72
CA GLY A 264 -10.33 18.85 12.10
C GLY A 264 -10.32 17.69 13.11
N CYS A 265 -9.66 16.58 12.77
CA CYS A 265 -9.54 15.40 13.62
C CYS A 265 -8.40 15.60 14.64
N SER A 266 -8.67 15.34 15.93
CA SER A 266 -7.65 15.39 16.98
C SER A 266 -6.71 14.18 16.89
N ARG A 267 -5.60 14.23 17.63
CA ARG A 267 -4.70 13.09 17.78
C ARG A 267 -4.74 12.55 19.19
N ASP A 268 -4.84 11.23 19.31
CA ASP A 268 -4.60 10.51 20.55
C ASP A 268 -3.10 10.19 20.69
N GLU A 269 -2.68 9.81 21.91
CA GLU A 269 -1.32 9.34 22.14
C GLU A 269 -1.06 8.03 21.40
N ASP A 270 0.03 8.00 20.64
CA ASP A 270 0.40 6.84 19.83
C ASP A 270 1.01 5.72 20.67
N ILE A 271 0.74 4.48 20.28
CA ILE A 271 1.29 3.28 20.93
C ILE A 271 2.58 2.90 20.22
N LEU A 272 3.72 3.03 20.90
CA LEU A 272 5.03 2.67 20.38
C LEU A 272 5.48 1.33 20.99
N LEU A 273 5.54 0.28 20.17
CA LEU A 273 5.97 -1.06 20.61
C LEU A 273 7.49 -1.19 20.51
N LYS A 274 8.18 -0.87 21.61
CA LYS A 274 9.65 -0.85 21.73
C LYS A 274 10.24 -2.08 22.40
N GLU A 275 9.41 -3.00 22.88
CA GLU A 275 9.86 -4.17 23.63
C GLU A 275 10.79 -5.06 22.80
N LYS A 276 11.89 -5.51 23.45
CA LYS A 276 12.85 -6.49 22.90
C LYS A 276 13.05 -7.63 23.91
N PRO A 277 13.12 -8.90 23.44
CA PRO A 277 12.90 -9.35 22.07
C PRO A 277 11.47 -9.07 21.60
N MET A 278 11.32 -8.78 20.30
CA MET A 278 9.99 -8.56 19.71
C MET A 278 9.10 -9.80 19.91
N TRP A 279 7.83 -9.60 20.09
CA TRP A 279 6.87 -10.64 20.47
C TRP A 279 6.96 -11.92 19.62
N ARG A 280 7.08 -11.78 18.29
CA ARG A 280 7.18 -12.92 17.35
C ARG A 280 8.51 -13.70 17.46
N PHE A 281 9.55 -13.06 17.92
CA PHE A 281 10.91 -13.61 17.93
C PHE A 281 11.39 -14.03 19.32
N LYS A 282 10.49 -14.14 20.31
CA LYS A 282 10.83 -14.57 21.68
C LYS A 282 11.51 -15.95 21.69
N ASP A 283 11.03 -16.86 20.83
CA ASP A 283 11.55 -18.22 20.72
C ASP A 283 12.55 -18.40 19.55
N SER A 284 12.93 -17.32 18.88
CA SER A 284 13.84 -17.34 17.72
C SER A 284 14.70 -16.07 17.72
N PRO A 285 15.66 -15.97 18.66
CA PRO A 285 16.47 -14.75 18.83
C PRO A 285 17.34 -14.43 17.61
N GLU A 286 17.73 -15.43 16.80
CA GLU A 286 18.46 -15.26 15.54
C GLU A 286 17.64 -14.45 14.53
N LEU A 287 16.36 -14.78 14.38
CA LEU A 287 15.45 -14.05 13.49
C LEU A 287 15.20 -12.63 14.01
N GLY A 288 15.07 -12.47 15.32
CA GLY A 288 14.97 -11.16 15.95
C GLY A 288 16.22 -10.29 15.72
N PHE A 289 17.42 -10.91 15.76
CA PHE A 289 18.67 -10.23 15.43
C PHE A 289 18.70 -9.81 13.95
N ILE A 290 18.33 -10.70 13.03
CA ILE A 290 18.28 -10.39 11.60
C ILE A 290 17.33 -9.23 11.35
N GLU A 291 16.10 -9.24 11.88
CA GLU A 291 15.15 -8.15 11.73
C GLU A 291 15.71 -6.82 12.24
N ASN A 292 16.42 -6.87 13.38
CA ASN A 292 16.94 -5.66 14.02
C ASN A 292 18.18 -5.09 13.33
N GLU A 293 18.96 -5.89 12.59
CA GLU A 293 20.23 -5.45 11.98
C GLU A 293 20.17 -5.39 10.44
N LEU A 294 19.24 -6.13 9.81
CA LEU A 294 19.10 -6.18 8.35
C LEU A 294 18.83 -4.77 7.79
N PHE A 295 19.61 -4.36 6.79
CA PHE A 295 19.57 -3.05 6.13
C PHE A 295 19.85 -1.83 7.04
N ARG A 296 20.24 -2.05 8.30
CA ARG A 296 20.59 -0.93 9.21
C ARG A 296 22.09 -0.64 9.25
N TYR A 297 22.92 -1.51 8.68
CA TYR A 297 24.38 -1.37 8.52
C TYR A 297 25.13 -1.06 9.83
N ARG A 298 24.64 -1.60 10.96
CA ARG A 298 25.24 -1.34 12.30
C ARG A 298 26.50 -2.17 12.58
N GLY A 299 26.85 -3.12 11.69
CA GLY A 299 28.07 -3.95 11.79
C GLY A 299 28.09 -4.93 12.97
N LYS A 300 26.96 -5.21 13.58
CA LYS A 300 26.85 -6.18 14.67
C LYS A 300 26.88 -7.61 14.14
N VAL A 301 27.44 -8.52 14.95
CA VAL A 301 27.51 -9.95 14.65
C VAL A 301 26.68 -10.71 15.68
N TYR A 302 25.89 -11.68 15.24
CA TYR A 302 25.14 -12.57 16.13
C TYR A 302 26.07 -13.59 16.75
N HIS A 303 26.01 -13.75 18.08
CA HIS A 303 26.71 -14.78 18.83
C HIS A 303 25.69 -15.74 19.45
N SER A 304 25.61 -16.96 18.95
CA SER A 304 24.78 -18.01 19.54
C SER A 304 25.42 -18.47 20.85
N GLY A 305 24.78 -18.23 21.99
CA GLY A 305 25.17 -18.83 23.25
C GLY A 305 25.47 -17.92 24.44
N SER A 306 25.21 -16.62 24.40
CA SER A 306 25.32 -15.77 25.59
C SER A 306 23.97 -15.60 26.28
N GLY A 307 23.60 -16.57 27.13
CA GLY A 307 22.72 -16.26 28.27
C GLY A 307 23.37 -15.15 29.09
N ASN A 308 22.56 -14.14 29.46
CA ASN A 308 22.87 -13.01 30.32
C ASN A 308 24.24 -13.04 31.05
N GLU A 309 25.19 -12.29 30.56
CA GLU A 309 26.19 -11.66 31.40
C GLU A 309 26.43 -10.23 30.90
N SER A 310 25.98 -9.29 31.73
CA SER A 310 26.38 -7.91 31.73
C SER A 310 27.89 -7.86 32.07
N GLY A 311 28.72 -7.79 31.05
CA GLY A 311 30.16 -7.77 31.19
C GLY A 311 30.76 -6.76 30.21
N ALA A 312 31.47 -5.77 30.76
CA ALA A 312 32.25 -4.76 30.06
C ALA A 312 33.13 -5.38 28.97
N ALA A 313 33.30 -4.66 27.86
CA ALA A 313 34.16 -5.01 26.77
C ALA A 313 35.61 -5.28 27.28
N PRO A 314 36.22 -6.40 26.93
CA PRO A 314 37.67 -6.54 27.15
C PRO A 314 38.45 -5.83 26.05
N ASP A 315 39.45 -5.09 26.50
CA ASP A 315 40.48 -4.48 25.66
C ASP A 315 41.11 -5.52 24.70
N ARG A 316 41.11 -5.18 23.42
CA ARG A 316 41.82 -5.98 22.41
C ARG A 316 43.31 -5.71 22.47
N GLU A 317 44.03 -6.50 23.21
CA GLU A 317 45.47 -6.70 22.97
C GLU A 317 45.70 -7.41 21.63
N ARG A 318 46.59 -6.81 20.85
CA ARG A 318 47.08 -7.37 19.59
C ARG A 318 47.93 -8.61 19.84
N SER A 319 47.49 -9.78 19.43
CA SER A 319 48.40 -10.89 19.17
C SER A 319 48.09 -11.44 17.77
N GLY A 320 49.07 -11.26 16.89
CA GLY A 320 49.04 -11.83 15.54
C GLY A 320 49.30 -13.32 15.57
N SER A 321 48.50 -14.06 14.81
CA SER A 321 48.89 -15.31 14.22
C SER A 321 48.23 -15.45 12.85
N ALA A 322 49.09 -15.58 11.86
CA ALA A 322 48.73 -15.78 10.47
C ALA A 322 48.06 -17.14 10.27
N LEU A 323 46.90 -17.14 9.62
CA LEU A 323 46.43 -18.31 8.89
C LEU A 323 46.19 -17.90 7.43
N SER A 324 47.07 -18.43 6.60
CA SER A 324 47.02 -18.41 5.15
C SER A 324 45.83 -19.24 4.65
N GLY A 325 44.87 -18.58 4.02
CA GLY A 325 43.76 -19.22 3.32
C GLY A 325 43.37 -18.38 2.10
N GLY A 326 43.55 -18.98 0.93
CA GLY A 326 43.56 -18.37 -0.39
C GLY A 326 42.45 -17.36 -0.69
N ARG A 327 42.88 -16.19 -1.08
CA ARG A 327 42.04 -15.19 -1.73
C ARG A 327 41.83 -15.58 -3.21
N GLN A 328 40.68 -16.05 -3.57
CA GLN A 328 40.19 -15.88 -4.94
C GLN A 328 39.68 -14.46 -5.09
N ARG A 329 40.43 -13.64 -5.77
CA ARG A 329 40.00 -12.33 -6.24
C ARG A 329 39.01 -12.54 -7.38
N ALA A 330 37.72 -12.19 -7.15
CA ALA A 330 36.85 -11.82 -8.25
C ALA A 330 37.31 -10.45 -8.73
N GLN A 331 37.85 -10.37 -9.95
CA GLN A 331 38.12 -9.12 -10.65
C GLN A 331 36.76 -8.53 -11.06
N CYS A 332 36.32 -7.51 -10.36
CA CYS A 332 35.36 -6.54 -10.90
C CYS A 332 36.16 -5.59 -11.79
N GLY A 333 35.89 -5.66 -13.09
CA GLY A 333 36.46 -4.75 -14.10
C GLY A 333 35.97 -3.32 -13.86
N ASP A 334 36.92 -2.42 -14.04
CA ASP A 334 36.80 -0.98 -13.96
C ASP A 334 35.74 -0.42 -14.92
N GLY A 335 35.08 0.65 -14.48
CA GLY A 335 34.63 1.73 -15.36
C GLY A 335 33.12 1.82 -15.60
N ALA A 336 32.40 2.46 -14.71
CA ALA A 336 31.23 3.24 -15.09
C ALA A 336 31.33 4.64 -14.47
N HIS A 337 31.79 5.57 -15.28
CA HIS A 337 31.63 6.99 -15.01
C HIS A 337 30.14 7.35 -15.16
N PHE A 338 29.53 7.81 -14.09
CA PHE A 338 28.20 8.40 -14.14
C PHE A 338 28.33 9.87 -14.60
N GLY A 339 27.90 10.15 -15.87
CA GLY A 339 27.55 11.48 -16.31
C GLY A 339 26.04 11.71 -16.16
N PRO A 340 25.55 12.94 -16.18
CA PRO A 340 24.16 13.28 -15.84
C PRO A 340 23.15 13.07 -16.96
N GLU A 341 23.37 12.12 -17.88
CA GLU A 341 22.39 11.74 -18.92
C GLU A 341 22.53 10.25 -19.19
N GLY A 342 21.76 9.42 -18.51
CA GLY A 342 21.79 7.96 -18.64
C GLY A 342 20.56 7.39 -19.35
N GLU A 343 20.66 7.16 -20.65
CA GLU A 343 19.74 6.29 -21.39
C GLU A 343 19.94 4.82 -20.96
N TYR A 344 18.89 4.17 -20.48
CA TYR A 344 18.85 2.73 -20.28
C TYR A 344 18.75 2.01 -21.63
N ARG A 345 19.85 1.42 -22.11
CA ARG A 345 19.83 0.39 -23.17
C ARG A 345 19.90 -0.99 -22.51
N ALA A 346 18.79 -1.69 -22.46
CA ALA A 346 18.77 -3.12 -22.20
C ALA A 346 19.33 -3.89 -23.41
N ARG A 347 20.44 -4.60 -23.25
CA ARG A 347 20.93 -5.60 -24.22
C ARG A 347 20.23 -6.93 -23.95
N LEU A 348 19.45 -7.38 -24.91
CA LEU A 348 18.97 -8.76 -25.01
C LEU A 348 20.13 -9.68 -25.46
N PRO A 349 20.28 -10.89 -24.92
CA PRO A 349 21.24 -11.86 -25.44
C PRO A 349 20.74 -12.48 -26.75
N HIS A 350 21.58 -12.45 -27.77
CA HIS A 350 21.39 -13.22 -29.00
C HIS A 350 21.48 -14.72 -28.71
N GLY A 351 20.38 -15.44 -28.91
CA GLY A 351 20.37 -16.89 -28.99
C GLY A 351 20.93 -17.36 -30.33
N GLY A 352 22.06 -18.04 -30.30
CA GLY A 352 22.59 -18.77 -31.43
C GLY A 352 21.71 -19.98 -31.75
N ARG A 353 21.36 -20.10 -33.01
CA ARG A 353 20.89 -21.37 -33.61
C ARG A 353 22.09 -22.28 -33.78
N ASP A 354 21.89 -23.55 -33.44
CA ASP A 354 22.43 -24.66 -34.24
C ASP A 354 21.68 -25.96 -33.91
N ARG A 355 21.15 -26.56 -34.98
CA ARG A 355 20.58 -27.88 -35.29
C ARG A 355 19.20 -28.22 -34.76
#